data_9a352c6e7ba16fbcfbe1e5e6c9176b0d
#
_entry.id   9a352c6e7ba16fbcfbe1e5e6c9176b0d
#
_cell.length_a   1.000
_cell.length_b   1.000
_cell.length_c   1.000
_cell.angle_alpha   90.00
_cell.angle_beta   90.00
_cell.angle_gamma   90.00
#
_symmetry.space_group_name_H-M   'P 1'
#
loop_
_entity.id
_entity.type
_entity.pdbx_description
1 polymer ?
#
loop_
_entity_poly.entity_id
_entity_poly.type
_entity_poly.pdbx_seq_one_letter_code
_entity_poly.pdbx_strand_id
1 'polypeptide(L)'
;KWGKVYRSDNLHSLTDEDLKYMERLNIKSVVDFRSDEERNEEPDRLTPDMTPILLPIKFEPEGVTENLTRDLTFGNLDSSNLLRDFNIILIKEFTEEYREFFRHIVDNGGEPFLLHCTAGKDRAGFGSAMILTVLGVPREKIIEDYLLTNTYVSDHVDRKLLETELKTFFRADSDNLRKINFVEERYIQAAFDTIDSHWGGMDQYISEGLN
;
A
#
# COMPACT_ATOMS: atom_id res chain seq x y z
N LYS A 1 17.70 -10.64 -5.30
CA LYS A 1 17.98 -10.64 -6.74
C LYS A 1 17.03 -9.64 -7.40
N TRP A 2 17.54 -8.70 -8.21
CA TRP A 2 16.73 -7.74 -8.96
C TRP A 2 15.70 -8.43 -9.87
N GLY A 3 14.54 -7.76 -10.12
CA GLY A 3 13.55 -8.25 -11.06
C GLY A 3 12.69 -9.41 -10.53
N LYS A 4 12.43 -9.47 -9.23
CA LYS A 4 11.58 -10.50 -8.62
C LYS A 4 10.34 -9.94 -7.93
N VAL A 5 10.46 -8.79 -7.27
CA VAL A 5 9.38 -8.14 -6.55
C VAL A 5 9.24 -6.73 -7.06
N TYR A 6 8.02 -6.35 -7.40
CA TYR A 6 7.65 -5.02 -7.87
C TYR A 6 6.52 -4.47 -7.00
N ARG A 7 6.54 -3.19 -6.71
CA ARG A 7 5.48 -2.48 -5.98
C ARG A 7 4.95 -1.33 -6.83
N SER A 8 3.63 -1.17 -6.88
CA SER A 8 2.98 -0.06 -7.58
C SER A 8 1.72 0.42 -6.87
N ASP A 9 1.13 1.49 -7.37
CA ASP A 9 -0.27 1.85 -7.19
C ASP A 9 -1.21 0.96 -8.03
N ASN A 10 -2.52 1.29 -8.12
CA ASN A 10 -3.47 0.51 -8.90
C ASN A 10 -3.13 0.48 -10.39
N LEU A 11 -3.56 -0.59 -11.06
CA LEU A 11 -3.22 -0.87 -12.45
C LEU A 11 -4.34 -0.51 -13.44
N HIS A 12 -5.37 0.22 -12.98
CA HIS A 12 -6.53 0.56 -13.78
C HIS A 12 -6.19 1.39 -15.03
N SER A 13 -5.31 2.37 -14.87
CA SER A 13 -4.98 3.34 -15.91
C SER A 13 -3.77 2.96 -16.78
N LEU A 14 -3.30 1.70 -16.72
CA LEU A 14 -2.19 1.25 -17.55
C LEU A 14 -2.52 1.39 -19.04
N THR A 15 -1.56 1.90 -19.81
CA THR A 15 -1.63 1.93 -21.27
C THR A 15 -1.23 0.58 -21.87
N ASP A 16 -1.46 0.39 -23.17
CA ASP A 16 -0.99 -0.81 -23.88
C ASP A 16 0.53 -0.90 -23.91
N GLU A 17 1.22 0.23 -23.82
CA GLU A 17 2.69 0.28 -23.73
C GLU A 17 3.17 -0.16 -22.35
N ASP A 18 2.46 0.22 -21.28
CA ASP A 18 2.74 -0.23 -19.93
C ASP A 18 2.53 -1.74 -19.78
N LEU A 19 1.45 -2.29 -20.36
CA LEU A 19 1.21 -3.73 -20.37
C LEU A 19 2.36 -4.49 -21.06
N LYS A 20 2.83 -4.01 -22.21
CA LYS A 20 4.01 -4.59 -22.88
C LYS A 20 5.28 -4.45 -22.04
N TYR A 21 5.39 -3.39 -21.23
CA TYR A 21 6.49 -3.26 -20.31
C TYR A 21 6.43 -4.30 -19.19
N MET A 22 5.26 -4.52 -18.59
CA MET A 22 5.04 -5.56 -17.58
C MET A 22 5.33 -6.97 -18.13
N GLU A 23 4.97 -7.26 -19.37
CA GLU A 23 5.34 -8.51 -20.05
C GLU A 23 6.86 -8.69 -20.13
N ARG A 24 7.62 -7.63 -20.49
CA ARG A 24 9.09 -7.67 -20.52
C ARG A 24 9.71 -7.87 -19.14
N LEU A 25 9.06 -7.41 -18.08
CA LEU A 25 9.45 -7.69 -16.68
C LEU A 25 9.16 -9.14 -16.27
N ASN A 26 8.43 -9.89 -17.12
CA ASN A 26 8.02 -11.27 -16.91
C ASN A 26 7.22 -11.47 -15.61
N ILE A 27 6.39 -10.49 -15.23
CA ILE A 27 5.52 -10.59 -14.06
C ILE A 27 4.50 -11.69 -14.28
N LYS A 28 4.40 -12.64 -13.34
CA LYS A 28 3.51 -13.82 -13.42
C LYS A 28 2.29 -13.70 -12.54
N SER A 29 2.41 -13.03 -11.41
CA SER A 29 1.27 -12.79 -10.53
C SER A 29 1.23 -11.35 -10.04
N VAL A 30 0.00 -10.90 -9.77
CA VAL A 30 -0.30 -9.57 -9.26
C VAL A 30 -1.09 -9.73 -7.97
N VAL A 31 -0.48 -9.37 -6.86
CA VAL A 31 -1.10 -9.40 -5.54
C VAL A 31 -1.81 -8.06 -5.30
N ASP A 32 -3.13 -8.11 -5.21
CA ASP A 32 -3.99 -6.95 -5.03
C ASP A 32 -4.59 -6.93 -3.62
N PHE A 33 -4.18 -5.95 -2.81
CA PHE A 33 -4.68 -5.73 -1.45
C PHE A 33 -5.93 -4.84 -1.38
N ARG A 34 -6.52 -4.44 -2.50
CA ARG A 34 -7.71 -3.59 -2.52
C ARG A 34 -8.97 -4.37 -2.13
N SER A 35 -9.94 -3.66 -1.55
CA SER A 35 -11.27 -4.21 -1.30
C SER A 35 -12.01 -4.53 -2.60
N ASP A 36 -13.12 -5.28 -2.49
CA ASP A 36 -13.97 -5.60 -3.65
C ASP A 36 -14.57 -4.33 -4.27
N GLU A 37 -14.92 -3.35 -3.43
CA GLU A 37 -15.45 -2.07 -3.87
C GLU A 37 -14.41 -1.30 -4.70
N GLU A 38 -13.16 -1.16 -4.19
CA GLU A 38 -12.08 -0.48 -4.90
C GLU A 38 -11.77 -1.15 -6.24
N ARG A 39 -11.80 -2.49 -6.30
CA ARG A 39 -11.57 -3.25 -7.55
C ARG A 39 -12.70 -3.10 -8.55
N ASN A 40 -13.94 -3.02 -8.08
CA ASN A 40 -15.09 -2.83 -8.95
C ASN A 40 -15.14 -1.42 -9.56
N GLU A 41 -14.71 -0.40 -8.79
CA GLU A 41 -14.62 0.98 -9.27
C GLU A 41 -13.47 1.17 -10.27
N GLU A 42 -12.31 0.60 -9.98
CA GLU A 42 -11.09 0.74 -10.77
C GLU A 42 -10.46 -0.64 -11.08
N PRO A 43 -11.06 -1.45 -11.98
CA PRO A 43 -10.55 -2.78 -12.28
C PRO A 43 -9.17 -2.73 -12.94
N ASP A 44 -8.27 -3.63 -12.51
CA ASP A 44 -6.93 -3.70 -13.07
C ASP A 44 -6.94 -4.10 -14.54
N ARG A 45 -6.01 -3.54 -15.29
CA ARG A 45 -5.65 -3.99 -16.62
C ARG A 45 -4.47 -4.96 -16.51
N LEU A 46 -4.75 -6.24 -16.75
CA LEU A 46 -3.74 -7.31 -16.73
C LEU A 46 -3.66 -7.99 -18.09
N THR A 47 -2.51 -8.58 -18.40
CA THR A 47 -2.39 -9.47 -19.56
C THR A 47 -2.85 -10.87 -19.18
N PRO A 48 -3.25 -11.71 -20.18
CA PRO A 48 -3.72 -13.07 -19.92
C PRO A 48 -2.70 -13.98 -19.19
N ASP A 49 -1.42 -13.63 -19.25
CA ASP A 49 -0.33 -14.41 -18.62
C ASP A 49 -0.10 -14.03 -17.14
N MET A 50 -0.81 -13.02 -16.62
CA MET A 50 -0.72 -12.57 -15.25
C MET A 50 -1.87 -13.12 -14.42
N THR A 51 -1.55 -13.77 -13.30
CA THR A 51 -2.54 -14.32 -12.38
C THR A 51 -2.82 -13.34 -11.26
N PRO A 52 -4.07 -12.83 -11.09
CA PRO A 52 -4.41 -12.01 -9.95
C PRO A 52 -4.51 -12.85 -8.67
N ILE A 53 -3.94 -12.35 -7.59
CA ILE A 53 -4.03 -12.91 -6.24
C ILE A 53 -4.72 -11.85 -5.38
N LEU A 54 -5.97 -12.11 -4.99
CA LEU A 54 -6.82 -11.14 -4.33
C LEU A 54 -6.76 -11.34 -2.81
N LEU A 55 -6.20 -10.38 -2.09
CA LEU A 55 -6.04 -10.38 -0.63
C LEU A 55 -6.65 -9.10 -0.05
N PRO A 56 -7.98 -9.01 0.07
CA PRO A 56 -8.67 -7.75 0.34
C PRO A 56 -8.43 -7.24 1.76
N ILE A 57 -7.81 -6.08 1.88
CA ILE A 57 -7.64 -5.32 3.11
C ILE A 57 -8.51 -4.07 3.00
N LYS A 58 -9.64 -4.05 3.71
CA LYS A 58 -10.58 -2.94 3.68
C LYS A 58 -10.19 -1.88 4.70
N PHE A 59 -10.09 -0.64 4.25
CA PHE A 59 -9.85 0.49 5.13
C PHE A 59 -11.17 1.07 5.64
N GLU A 60 -11.58 0.66 6.82
CA GLU A 60 -12.77 1.19 7.52
C GLU A 60 -12.37 1.74 8.90
N PRO A 61 -11.80 2.95 8.97
CA PRO A 61 -11.41 3.52 10.24
C PRO A 61 -12.65 3.82 11.10
N GLU A 62 -12.60 3.44 12.38
CA GLU A 62 -13.67 3.72 13.34
C GLU A 62 -13.99 5.23 13.41
N GLY A 63 -15.28 5.57 13.41
CA GLY A 63 -15.73 6.94 13.52
C GLY A 63 -15.65 7.77 12.23
N VAL A 64 -15.20 7.17 11.13
CA VAL A 64 -15.20 7.83 9.83
C VAL A 64 -16.57 7.66 9.17
N THR A 65 -17.17 8.80 8.83
CA THR A 65 -18.52 8.88 8.24
C THR A 65 -18.48 8.65 6.72
N GLU A 66 -19.67 8.50 6.10
CA GLU A 66 -19.87 8.49 4.64
C GLU A 66 -19.27 9.72 3.91
N ASN A 67 -18.80 10.72 4.66
CA ASN A 67 -18.22 11.96 4.16
C ASN A 67 -16.68 12.01 4.24
N LEU A 68 -15.98 10.86 4.34
CA LEU A 68 -14.52 10.79 4.49
C LEU A 68 -13.77 11.73 3.55
N THR A 69 -14.08 11.65 2.25
CA THR A 69 -13.42 12.49 1.22
C THR A 69 -13.63 13.98 1.50
N ARG A 70 -14.84 14.36 1.90
CA ARG A 70 -15.17 15.75 2.23
C ARG A 70 -14.41 16.21 3.48
N ASP A 71 -14.41 15.41 4.53
CA ASP A 71 -13.77 15.76 5.79
C ASP A 71 -12.26 15.85 5.67
N LEU A 72 -11.65 15.00 4.85
CA LEU A 72 -10.24 15.11 4.46
C LEU A 72 -9.98 16.37 3.62
N THR A 73 -10.85 16.67 2.65
CA THR A 73 -10.68 17.81 1.75
C THR A 73 -10.74 19.15 2.48
N PHE A 74 -11.56 19.27 3.50
CA PHE A 74 -11.75 20.52 4.23
C PHE A 74 -11.08 20.55 5.61
N GLY A 75 -10.20 19.58 5.91
CA GLY A 75 -9.42 19.54 7.14
C GLY A 75 -10.19 19.20 8.42
N ASN A 76 -11.40 18.64 8.28
CA ASN A 76 -12.21 18.22 9.42
C ASN A 76 -11.70 16.92 10.07
N LEU A 77 -10.80 16.20 9.40
CA LEU A 77 -10.18 14.96 9.87
C LEU A 77 -8.66 15.04 9.64
N ASP A 78 -7.87 14.75 10.69
CA ASP A 78 -6.40 14.70 10.60
C ASP A 78 -5.93 13.43 9.88
N SER A 79 -5.54 13.58 8.62
CA SER A 79 -5.08 12.49 7.77
C SER A 79 -3.81 11.80 8.29
N SER A 80 -2.95 12.50 9.00
CA SER A 80 -1.73 11.90 9.55
C SER A 80 -2.01 10.90 10.66
N ASN A 81 -2.95 11.21 11.55
CA ASN A 81 -3.37 10.26 12.59
C ASN A 81 -4.13 9.09 11.98
N LEU A 82 -5.01 9.36 11.00
CA LEU A 82 -5.74 8.34 10.27
C LEU A 82 -4.81 7.29 9.64
N LEU A 83 -3.76 7.72 8.93
CA LEU A 83 -2.82 6.81 8.28
C LEU A 83 -1.93 6.06 9.27
N ARG A 84 -1.51 6.71 10.37
CA ARG A 84 -0.80 6.02 11.46
C ARG A 84 -1.68 4.91 12.05
N ASP A 85 -2.93 5.21 12.36
CA ASP A 85 -3.86 4.26 12.97
C ASP A 85 -4.22 3.12 12.01
N PHE A 86 -4.29 3.42 10.71
CA PHE A 86 -4.43 2.38 9.69
C PHE A 86 -3.25 1.40 9.70
N ASN A 87 -2.01 1.87 9.81
CA ASN A 87 -0.85 0.98 9.89
C ASN A 87 -0.87 0.10 11.16
N ILE A 88 -1.46 0.57 12.27
CA ILE A 88 -1.71 -0.25 13.47
C ILE A 88 -2.76 -1.34 13.17
N ILE A 89 -3.85 -0.98 12.50
CA ILE A 89 -4.94 -1.87 12.11
C ILE A 89 -4.44 -2.99 11.19
N LEU A 90 -3.53 -2.72 10.25
CA LEU A 90 -2.93 -3.74 9.39
C LEU A 90 -2.37 -4.91 10.18
N ILE A 91 -1.75 -4.64 11.34
CA ILE A 91 -1.14 -5.68 12.18
C ILE A 91 -2.16 -6.42 13.04
N LYS A 92 -3.18 -5.71 13.52
CA LYS A 92 -4.15 -6.27 14.46
C LYS A 92 -5.24 -7.09 13.77
N GLU A 93 -5.63 -6.70 12.57
CA GLU A 93 -6.83 -7.21 11.91
C GLU A 93 -6.56 -7.95 10.60
N PHE A 94 -5.43 -7.65 9.92
CA PHE A 94 -5.15 -8.17 8.58
C PHE A 94 -3.89 -9.04 8.50
N THR A 95 -3.46 -9.61 9.60
CA THR A 95 -2.31 -10.53 9.63
C THR A 95 -2.56 -11.76 8.75
N GLU A 96 -3.82 -12.23 8.64
CA GLU A 96 -4.15 -13.40 7.81
C GLU A 96 -3.93 -13.14 6.32
N GLU A 97 -4.30 -11.96 5.81
CA GLU A 97 -4.07 -11.55 4.42
C GLU A 97 -2.57 -11.48 4.12
N TYR A 98 -1.76 -11.00 5.06
CA TYR A 98 -0.31 -11.02 4.91
C TYR A 98 0.27 -12.43 5.04
N ARG A 99 -0.31 -13.33 5.83
CA ARG A 99 0.06 -14.75 5.86
C ARG A 99 -0.18 -15.40 4.50
N GLU A 100 -1.35 -15.23 3.91
CA GLU A 100 -1.65 -15.74 2.57
C GLU A 100 -0.73 -15.14 1.50
N PHE A 101 -0.38 -13.85 1.64
CA PHE A 101 0.62 -13.21 0.80
C PHE A 101 1.99 -13.91 0.90
N PHE A 102 2.45 -14.22 2.10
CA PHE A 102 3.73 -14.93 2.29
C PHE A 102 3.67 -16.37 1.79
N ARG A 103 2.57 -17.08 1.96
CA ARG A 103 2.35 -18.38 1.33
C ARG A 103 2.47 -18.31 -0.17
N HIS A 104 1.83 -17.33 -0.80
CA HIS A 104 1.99 -17.11 -2.23
C HIS A 104 3.45 -16.89 -2.63
N ILE A 105 4.23 -16.10 -1.89
CA ILE A 105 5.65 -15.87 -2.16
C ILE A 105 6.44 -17.19 -2.12
N VAL A 106 6.16 -18.06 -1.16
CA VAL A 106 6.82 -19.36 -1.02
C VAL A 106 6.43 -20.30 -2.17
N ASP A 107 5.15 -20.32 -2.54
CA ASP A 107 4.60 -21.27 -3.51
C ASP A 107 4.82 -20.87 -4.96
N ASN A 108 5.10 -19.59 -5.26
CA ASN A 108 5.24 -19.09 -6.63
C ASN A 108 6.53 -19.53 -7.36
N GLY A 109 7.38 -20.36 -6.71
CA GLY A 109 8.59 -20.89 -7.31
C GLY A 109 9.67 -19.85 -7.62
N GLY A 110 9.58 -18.65 -7.04
CA GLY A 110 10.52 -17.54 -7.27
C GLY A 110 10.29 -16.80 -8.59
N GLU A 111 9.11 -16.95 -9.18
CA GLU A 111 8.70 -16.16 -10.35
C GLU A 111 8.52 -14.67 -9.96
N PRO A 112 8.71 -13.75 -10.90
CA PRO A 112 8.47 -12.33 -10.65
C PRO A 112 7.01 -12.05 -10.36
N PHE A 113 6.74 -11.24 -9.34
CA PHE A 113 5.39 -10.78 -9.00
C PHE A 113 5.36 -9.29 -8.67
N LEU A 114 4.18 -8.71 -8.79
CA LEU A 114 3.91 -7.34 -8.41
C LEU A 114 2.91 -7.36 -7.24
N LEU A 115 3.12 -6.49 -6.24
CA LEU A 115 2.15 -6.23 -5.19
C LEU A 115 1.69 -4.78 -5.26
N HIS A 116 0.40 -4.57 -5.09
CA HIS A 116 -0.18 -3.23 -5.10
C HIS A 116 -1.40 -3.08 -4.20
N CYS A 117 -1.85 -1.86 -4.07
CA CYS A 117 -3.14 -1.47 -3.53
C CYS A 117 -3.64 -0.26 -4.32
N THR A 118 -4.45 0.63 -3.75
CA THR A 118 -4.94 1.82 -4.46
C THR A 118 -3.82 2.82 -4.75
N ALA A 119 -3.04 3.19 -3.72
CA ALA A 119 -1.94 4.16 -3.85
C ALA A 119 -0.54 3.54 -3.73
N GLY A 120 -0.43 2.22 -3.56
CA GLY A 120 0.85 1.52 -3.44
C GLY A 120 1.67 1.85 -2.18
N LYS A 121 1.11 2.57 -1.21
CA LYS A 121 1.86 3.15 -0.10
C LYS A 121 1.70 2.43 1.25
N ASP A 122 0.48 2.25 1.77
CA ASP A 122 0.25 1.68 3.10
C ASP A 122 0.21 0.15 3.05
N ARG A 123 -0.82 -0.47 2.47
CA ARG A 123 -0.99 -1.93 2.38
C ARG A 123 0.17 -2.60 1.64
N ALA A 124 0.47 -2.15 0.43
CA ALA A 124 1.58 -2.66 -0.36
C ALA A 124 2.95 -2.25 0.21
N GLY A 125 3.04 -1.06 0.83
CA GLY A 125 4.25 -0.60 1.52
C GLY A 125 4.59 -1.48 2.72
N PHE A 126 3.61 -1.83 3.55
CA PHE A 126 3.82 -2.75 4.66
C PHE A 126 4.19 -4.16 4.16
N GLY A 127 3.50 -4.70 3.14
CA GLY A 127 3.86 -5.98 2.53
C GLY A 127 5.31 -6.00 2.02
N SER A 128 5.74 -4.93 1.35
CA SER A 128 7.14 -4.76 0.90
C SER A 128 8.12 -4.70 2.07
N ALA A 129 7.78 -3.94 3.13
CA ALA A 129 8.59 -3.85 4.34
C ALA A 129 8.78 -5.22 5.01
N MET A 130 7.74 -6.06 5.06
CA MET A 130 7.83 -7.41 5.61
C MET A 130 8.71 -8.34 4.77
N ILE A 131 8.63 -8.26 3.43
CA ILE A 131 9.57 -8.99 2.56
C ILE A 131 11.01 -8.61 2.88
N LEU A 132 11.31 -7.31 2.94
CA LEU A 132 12.65 -6.82 3.24
C LEU A 132 13.12 -7.27 4.64
N THR A 133 12.22 -7.27 5.62
CA THR A 133 12.50 -7.74 6.99
C THR A 133 12.88 -9.23 6.99
N VAL A 134 12.09 -10.08 6.35
CA VAL A 134 12.37 -11.54 6.26
C VAL A 134 13.70 -11.81 5.52
N LEU A 135 14.07 -10.94 4.57
CA LEU A 135 15.36 -11.01 3.88
C LEU A 135 16.54 -10.45 4.70
N GLY A 136 16.32 -9.99 5.94
CA GLY A 136 17.34 -9.48 6.84
C GLY A 136 17.85 -8.08 6.49
N VAL A 137 17.07 -7.28 5.77
CA VAL A 137 17.43 -5.89 5.47
C VAL A 137 17.33 -5.05 6.75
N PRO A 138 18.32 -4.19 7.06
CA PRO A 138 18.26 -3.32 8.24
C PRO A 138 17.03 -2.40 8.23
N ARG A 139 16.44 -2.17 9.41
CA ARG A 139 15.19 -1.39 9.57
C ARG A 139 15.28 0.00 8.94
N GLU A 140 16.43 0.67 9.05
CA GLU A 140 16.66 2.00 8.47
C GLU A 140 16.51 1.97 6.94
N LYS A 141 16.97 0.90 6.29
CA LYS A 141 16.85 0.72 4.84
C LYS A 141 15.43 0.37 4.41
N ILE A 142 14.69 -0.34 5.26
CA ILE A 142 13.27 -0.62 5.03
C ILE A 142 12.45 0.68 5.10
N ILE A 143 12.74 1.54 6.08
CA ILE A 143 12.11 2.85 6.21
C ILE A 143 12.46 3.74 5.01
N GLU A 144 13.73 3.76 4.57
CA GLU A 144 14.14 4.49 3.37
C GLU A 144 13.35 4.02 2.13
N ASP A 145 13.20 2.70 1.92
CA ASP A 145 12.38 2.13 0.83
C ASP A 145 10.91 2.55 0.92
N TYR A 146 10.33 2.49 2.11
CA TYR A 146 8.96 2.94 2.34
C TYR A 146 8.76 4.41 1.97
N LEU A 147 9.70 5.27 2.36
CA LEU A 147 9.68 6.72 2.09
C LEU A 147 9.93 7.08 0.62
N LEU A 148 10.51 6.17 -0.21
CA LEU A 148 10.63 6.37 -1.66
C LEU A 148 9.26 6.58 -2.34
N THR A 149 8.18 6.11 -1.73
CA THR A 149 6.81 6.42 -2.16
C THR A 149 6.65 7.91 -2.45
N ASN A 150 7.12 8.77 -1.56
CA ASN A 150 6.99 10.23 -1.69
C ASN A 150 7.65 10.78 -2.95
N THR A 151 8.77 10.19 -3.36
CA THR A 151 9.47 10.58 -4.59
C THR A 151 8.66 10.21 -5.84
N TYR A 152 8.07 9.01 -5.84
CA TYR A 152 7.36 8.51 -7.02
C TYR A 152 5.96 9.10 -7.20
N VAL A 153 5.30 9.50 -6.10
CA VAL A 153 3.93 10.06 -6.19
C VAL A 153 3.91 11.58 -6.31
N SER A 154 5.02 12.30 -6.07
CA SER A 154 5.05 13.77 -5.93
C SER A 154 4.37 14.51 -7.09
N ASP A 155 4.74 14.21 -8.33
CA ASP A 155 4.22 14.91 -9.50
C ASP A 155 2.71 14.65 -9.72
N HIS A 156 2.25 13.44 -9.39
CA HIS A 156 0.83 13.09 -9.46
C HIS A 156 0.04 13.82 -8.38
N VAL A 157 0.55 13.82 -7.15
CA VAL A 157 -0.07 14.49 -6.01
C VAL A 157 -0.17 15.98 -6.24
N ASP A 158 0.90 16.64 -6.71
CA ASP A 158 0.90 18.08 -6.95
C ASP A 158 -0.14 18.48 -8.01
N ARG A 159 -0.29 17.70 -9.08
CA ARG A 159 -1.36 17.91 -10.08
C ARG A 159 -2.76 17.75 -9.49
N LYS A 160 -2.98 16.66 -8.73
CA LYS A 160 -4.27 16.38 -8.09
C LYS A 160 -4.66 17.43 -7.06
N LEU A 161 -3.70 17.95 -6.30
CA LEU A 161 -3.91 19.05 -5.35
C LEU A 161 -4.33 20.31 -6.09
N LEU A 162 -3.62 20.72 -7.14
CA LEU A 162 -3.97 21.90 -7.94
C LEU A 162 -5.39 21.78 -8.53
N GLU A 163 -5.75 20.62 -9.07
CA GLU A 163 -7.11 20.38 -9.57
C GLU A 163 -8.17 20.52 -8.47
N THR A 164 -7.88 20.00 -7.27
CA THR A 164 -8.79 20.08 -6.13
C THR A 164 -8.93 21.51 -5.63
N GLU A 165 -7.85 22.26 -5.53
CA GLU A 165 -7.86 23.68 -5.18
C GLU A 165 -8.72 24.50 -6.16
N LEU A 166 -8.56 24.28 -7.46
CA LEU A 166 -9.38 24.94 -8.48
C LEU A 166 -10.86 24.55 -8.38
N LYS A 167 -11.18 23.28 -8.20
CA LYS A 167 -12.56 22.79 -8.05
C LYS A 167 -13.23 23.29 -6.78
N THR A 168 -12.47 23.52 -5.72
CA THR A 168 -12.99 24.01 -4.42
C THR A 168 -12.88 25.53 -4.27
N PHE A 169 -12.46 26.27 -5.30
CA PHE A 169 -12.15 27.69 -5.24
C PHE A 169 -11.16 28.01 -4.12
N PHE A 170 -10.08 27.22 -4.00
CA PHE A 170 -9.02 27.35 -2.99
C PHE A 170 -9.53 27.24 -1.53
N ARG A 171 -10.58 26.45 -1.30
CA ARG A 171 -11.13 26.19 0.04
C ARG A 171 -10.68 24.84 0.61
N ALA A 172 -9.99 24.02 -0.19
CA ALA A 172 -9.45 22.74 0.27
C ALA A 172 -8.30 22.97 1.26
N ASP A 173 -8.19 22.10 2.23
CA ASP A 173 -7.00 22.01 3.08
C ASP A 173 -5.91 21.22 2.34
N SER A 174 -5.10 21.95 1.57
CA SER A 174 -4.05 21.35 0.75
C SER A 174 -2.97 20.66 1.57
N ASP A 175 -2.69 21.13 2.79
CA ASP A 175 -1.72 20.50 3.70
C ASP A 175 -2.24 19.15 4.18
N ASN A 176 -3.51 19.06 4.55
CA ASN A 176 -4.14 17.81 4.95
C ASN A 176 -4.26 16.81 3.78
N LEU A 177 -4.63 17.30 2.58
CA LEU A 177 -4.65 16.49 1.37
C LEU A 177 -3.25 16.02 0.94
N ARG A 178 -2.23 16.82 1.18
CA ARG A 178 -0.85 16.40 0.95
C ARG A 178 -0.47 15.25 1.90
N LYS A 179 -0.77 15.37 3.18
CA LYS A 179 -0.49 14.32 4.19
C LYS A 179 -1.17 12.99 3.87
N ILE A 180 -2.42 12.98 3.39
CA ILE A 180 -3.11 11.72 3.04
C ILE A 180 -2.48 11.03 1.82
N ASN A 181 -1.82 11.76 0.94
CA ASN A 181 -1.21 11.24 -0.28
C ASN A 181 0.27 10.86 -0.11
N PHE A 182 0.97 11.42 0.87
CA PHE A 182 2.36 11.07 1.20
C PHE A 182 2.42 10.07 2.36
N VAL A 183 3.62 9.54 2.62
CA VAL A 183 3.90 8.71 3.78
C VAL A 183 4.89 9.39 4.70
N GLU A 184 4.77 9.09 6.00
CA GLU A 184 5.70 9.54 7.03
C GLU A 184 6.30 8.32 7.72
N GLU A 185 7.56 8.42 8.19
CA GLU A 185 8.25 7.35 8.92
C GLU A 185 7.40 6.82 10.08
N ARG A 186 6.71 7.72 10.81
CA ARG A 186 5.87 7.32 11.95
C ARG A 186 4.72 6.37 11.61
N TYR A 187 4.30 6.26 10.33
CA TYR A 187 3.24 5.32 9.94
C TYR A 187 3.76 3.89 9.95
N ILE A 188 4.87 3.62 9.26
CA ILE A 188 5.47 2.28 9.27
C ILE A 188 6.08 1.95 10.64
N GLN A 189 6.58 2.96 11.39
CA GLN A 189 7.06 2.77 12.75
C GLN A 189 5.93 2.32 13.68
N ALA A 190 4.71 2.88 13.55
CA ALA A 190 3.55 2.45 14.32
C ALA A 190 3.18 0.98 14.05
N ALA A 191 3.34 0.49 12.81
CA ALA A 191 3.18 -0.93 12.51
C ALA A 191 4.25 -1.77 13.25
N PHE A 192 5.51 -1.39 13.21
CA PHE A 192 6.58 -2.08 13.92
C PHE A 192 6.38 -2.09 15.44
N ASP A 193 6.01 -0.95 16.04
CA ASP A 193 5.73 -0.85 17.47
C ASP A 193 4.52 -1.72 17.86
N THR A 194 3.55 -1.85 16.96
CA THR A 194 2.40 -2.75 17.16
C THR A 194 2.82 -4.21 17.09
N ILE A 195 3.69 -4.60 16.18
CA ILE A 195 4.28 -5.94 16.13
C ILE A 195 5.00 -6.24 17.45
N ASP A 196 5.84 -5.33 17.92
CA ASP A 196 6.60 -5.49 19.15
C ASP A 196 5.67 -5.66 20.39
N SER A 197 4.60 -4.87 20.47
CA SER A 197 3.68 -4.87 21.61
C SER A 197 2.61 -5.98 21.56
N HIS A 198 2.10 -6.31 20.37
CA HIS A 198 0.99 -7.25 20.19
C HIS A 198 1.45 -8.69 20.00
N TRP A 199 2.60 -8.87 19.31
CA TRP A 199 3.16 -10.19 18.99
C TRP A 199 4.38 -10.57 19.83
N GLY A 200 4.94 -9.61 20.61
CA GLY A 200 6.15 -9.84 21.39
C GLY A 200 7.45 -9.68 20.60
N GLY A 201 7.36 -9.17 19.38
CA GLY A 201 8.48 -8.85 18.52
C GLY A 201 8.39 -9.41 17.11
N MET A 202 9.30 -8.97 16.25
CA MET A 202 9.30 -9.30 14.82
C MET A 202 9.49 -10.80 14.56
N ASP A 203 10.34 -11.49 15.31
CA ASP A 203 10.59 -12.92 15.12
C ASP A 203 9.33 -13.75 15.41
N GLN A 204 8.56 -13.37 16.43
CA GLN A 204 7.29 -14.02 16.73
C GLN A 204 6.22 -13.71 15.70
N TYR A 205 6.15 -12.45 15.24
CA TYR A 205 5.22 -12.08 14.17
C TYR A 205 5.48 -12.89 12.89
N ILE A 206 6.76 -13.04 12.49
CA ILE A 206 7.12 -13.83 11.31
C ILE A 206 6.77 -15.30 11.51
N SER A 207 7.12 -15.89 12.67
CA SER A 207 6.97 -17.34 12.90
C SER A 207 5.56 -17.79 13.25
N GLU A 208 4.75 -16.93 13.87
CA GLU A 208 3.39 -17.28 14.34
C GLU A 208 2.30 -16.52 13.55
N GLY A 209 2.58 -15.28 13.15
CA GLY A 209 1.67 -14.44 12.39
C GLY A 209 1.68 -14.74 10.90
N LEU A 210 2.86 -14.81 10.28
CA LEU A 210 3.01 -14.93 8.82
C LEU A 210 3.29 -16.35 8.32
N ASN A 211 3.47 -17.34 9.19
CA ASN A 211 3.80 -18.73 8.84
C ASN A 211 2.56 -19.57 8.58
#